data_678aa5ea6e79c0c169dfe353b5859abd
#
_entry.id   678aa5ea6e79c0c169dfe353b5859abd
#
_cell.length_a   1.000
_cell.length_b   1.000
_cell.length_c   1.000
_cell.angle_alpha   90.00
_cell.angle_beta   90.00
_cell.angle_gamma   90.00
#
_symmetry.space_group_name_H-M   'P 1'
#
loop_
_entity.id
_entity.type
_entity.pdbx_description
1 polymer ?
#
loop_
_entity_poly.entity_id
_entity_poly.type
_entity_poly.pdbx_seq_one_letter_code
_entity_poly.pdbx_strand_id
1 'polypeptide(L)'
;MSKVEVVRTSSRPSSDVRGITVLGATGSIGTSTLDLIKRNPGRYRVESISARRNAAALGKIAREVGARHAVVADHSAYRELKDALSGSHVEAAAGEDALVEAAQRPADWVMAAISGSVGLKPKLAAVERGATVALANKECLV
;
A
#
# COMPACT_ATOMS: atom_id res chain seq x y z
N MET A 1 18.33 0.76 -11.42
CA MET A 1 16.96 0.27 -11.45
C MET A 1 16.69 -0.57 -10.21
N SER A 2 15.62 -0.31 -9.56
CA SER A 2 15.26 -1.03 -8.33
C SER A 2 14.78 -2.44 -8.67
N LYS A 3 15.22 -3.39 -7.87
CA LYS A 3 14.71 -4.75 -7.97
C LYS A 3 13.52 -4.91 -7.05
N VAL A 4 12.55 -5.66 -7.51
CA VAL A 4 11.42 -6.08 -6.68
C VAL A 4 11.60 -7.56 -6.38
N GLU A 5 11.64 -7.90 -5.11
CA GLU A 5 11.70 -9.29 -4.71
C GLU A 5 10.37 -9.71 -4.11
N VAL A 6 9.93 -10.90 -4.47
CA VAL A 6 8.67 -11.44 -4.01
C VAL A 6 8.93 -12.51 -2.96
N VAL A 7 8.37 -12.29 -1.79
CA VAL A 7 8.41 -13.28 -0.71
C VAL A 7 7.03 -13.91 -0.61
N ARG A 8 6.94 -15.19 -0.93
CA ARG A 8 5.68 -15.90 -0.90
C ARG A 8 5.58 -16.70 0.38
N THR A 9 4.63 -16.34 1.23
CA THR A 9 4.43 -16.99 2.52
C THR A 9 3.32 -18.03 2.51
N SER A 10 2.46 -17.98 1.49
CA SER A 10 1.41 -19.00 1.32
C SER A 10 1.08 -19.14 -0.14
N SER A 11 0.55 -20.30 -0.51
CA SER A 11 0.08 -20.56 -1.85
C SER A 11 -1.44 -20.43 -1.87
N ARG A 12 -1.98 -19.72 -2.86
CA ARG A 12 -3.42 -19.51 -2.99
C ARG A 12 -3.85 -19.71 -4.43
N PRO A 13 -5.06 -20.26 -4.62
CA PRO A 13 -5.62 -20.32 -5.97
C PRO A 13 -5.76 -18.92 -6.55
N SER A 14 -5.53 -18.78 -7.82
CA SER A 14 -5.75 -17.50 -8.47
C SER A 14 -7.25 -17.22 -8.57
N SER A 15 -7.59 -15.95 -8.43
CA SER A 15 -8.94 -15.46 -8.66
C SER A 15 -8.88 -14.43 -9.78
N ASP A 16 -10.02 -14.10 -10.37
CA ASP A 16 -10.07 -13.16 -11.48
C ASP A 16 -9.62 -11.76 -11.07
N VAL A 17 -9.93 -11.37 -9.83
CA VAL A 17 -9.56 -10.06 -9.30
C VAL A 17 -8.67 -10.24 -8.09
N ARG A 18 -7.49 -9.64 -8.13
CA ARG A 18 -6.53 -9.71 -7.03
C ARG A 18 -6.53 -8.43 -6.21
N GLY A 19 -6.59 -8.58 -4.89
CA GLY A 19 -6.48 -7.46 -3.98
C GLY A 19 -5.02 -7.08 -3.77
N ILE A 20 -4.73 -5.78 -3.83
CA ILE A 20 -3.37 -5.27 -3.68
C ILE A 20 -3.35 -4.16 -2.64
N THR A 21 -2.34 -4.20 -1.78
CA THR A 21 -1.99 -3.11 -0.87
C THR A 21 -0.62 -2.60 -1.28
N VAL A 22 -0.49 -1.28 -1.43
CA VAL A 22 0.78 -0.66 -1.81
C VAL A 22 1.25 0.27 -0.69
N LEU A 23 2.26 -0.15 0.03
CA LEU A 23 2.88 0.65 1.08
C LEU A 23 3.99 1.48 0.45
N GLY A 24 3.87 2.81 0.52
CA GLY A 24 4.79 3.72 -0.14
C GLY A 24 4.33 4.08 -1.56
N ALA A 25 3.07 4.45 -1.69
CA ALA A 25 2.43 4.69 -3.00
C ALA A 25 2.96 5.91 -3.74
N THR A 26 3.55 6.88 -3.03
CA THR A 26 4.04 8.11 -3.64
C THR A 26 5.51 8.03 -4.08
N GLY A 27 6.21 6.94 -3.76
CA GLY A 27 7.57 6.72 -4.22
C GLY A 27 7.58 6.19 -5.65
N SER A 28 8.76 6.10 -6.25
CA SER A 28 8.89 5.70 -7.67
C SER A 28 8.35 4.29 -7.94
N ILE A 29 8.66 3.34 -7.06
CA ILE A 29 8.19 1.96 -7.25
C ILE A 29 6.68 1.87 -7.03
N GLY A 30 6.17 2.52 -5.98
CA GLY A 30 4.74 2.52 -5.71
C GLY A 30 3.95 3.17 -6.83
N THR A 31 4.43 4.30 -7.34
CA THR A 31 3.79 5.00 -8.44
C THR A 31 3.76 4.14 -9.71
N SER A 32 4.87 3.47 -10.02
CA SER A 32 4.93 2.58 -11.18
C SER A 32 3.98 1.40 -11.04
N THR A 33 3.88 0.83 -9.84
CA THR A 33 2.97 -0.28 -9.57
C THR A 33 1.52 0.15 -9.77
N LEU A 34 1.15 1.32 -9.23
CA LEU A 34 -0.21 1.82 -9.36
C LEU A 34 -0.54 2.19 -10.80
N ASP A 35 0.44 2.66 -11.56
CA ASP A 35 0.24 2.95 -12.97
C ASP A 35 -0.10 1.67 -13.75
N LEU A 36 0.60 0.57 -13.45
CA LEU A 36 0.28 -0.73 -14.03
C LEU A 36 -1.13 -1.18 -13.68
N ILE A 37 -1.53 -0.96 -12.45
CA ILE A 37 -2.88 -1.30 -11.99
C ILE A 37 -3.93 -0.52 -12.76
N LYS A 38 -3.69 0.76 -12.98
CA LYS A 38 -4.62 1.60 -13.74
C LYS A 38 -4.74 1.17 -15.21
N ARG A 39 -3.69 0.60 -15.76
CA ARG A 39 -3.69 0.10 -17.15
C ARG A 39 -4.42 -1.22 -17.30
N ASN A 40 -4.71 -1.89 -16.21
CA ASN A 40 -5.36 -3.20 -16.21
C ASN A 40 -6.63 -3.15 -15.37
N PRO A 41 -7.62 -2.33 -15.77
CA PRO A 41 -8.84 -2.21 -14.97
C PRO A 41 -9.58 -3.54 -14.90
N GLY A 42 -10.13 -3.83 -13.74
CA GLY A 42 -10.86 -5.05 -13.52
C GLY A 42 -10.02 -6.24 -13.10
N ARG A 43 -8.69 -6.13 -13.19
CA ARG A 43 -7.79 -7.23 -12.77
C ARG A 43 -7.34 -7.10 -11.33
N TYR A 44 -7.37 -5.88 -10.79
CA TYR A 44 -6.87 -5.60 -9.45
C TYR A 44 -7.85 -4.76 -8.66
N ARG A 45 -7.93 -5.05 -7.37
CA ARG A 45 -8.66 -4.23 -6.42
C ARG A 45 -7.63 -3.66 -5.45
N VAL A 46 -7.55 -2.35 -5.34
CA VAL A 46 -6.61 -1.72 -4.42
C VAL A 46 -7.28 -1.64 -3.04
N GLU A 47 -6.75 -2.39 -2.09
CA GLU A 47 -7.28 -2.44 -0.75
C GLU A 47 -6.79 -1.25 0.07
N SER A 48 -5.48 -1.02 0.11
CA SER A 48 -4.91 0.07 0.88
C SER A 48 -3.66 0.62 0.21
N ILE A 49 -3.41 1.91 0.40
CA ILE A 49 -2.19 2.55 -0.04
C ILE A 49 -1.67 3.44 1.08
N SER A 50 -0.38 3.71 1.09
CA SER A 50 0.21 4.55 2.11
C SER A 50 1.24 5.51 1.56
N ALA A 51 1.46 6.59 2.28
CA ALA A 51 2.54 7.54 2.05
C ALA A 51 3.06 8.00 3.41
N ARG A 52 4.26 8.57 3.42
CA ARG A 52 4.84 9.05 4.66
C ARG A 52 4.10 10.30 5.17
N ARG A 53 4.01 11.34 4.35
CA ARG A 53 3.31 12.58 4.71
C ARG A 53 2.71 13.34 3.54
N ASN A 54 2.93 12.88 2.32
CA ASN A 54 2.40 13.57 1.14
C ASN A 54 0.92 13.24 0.93
N ALA A 55 0.09 13.84 1.77
CA ALA A 55 -1.34 13.56 1.80
C ALA A 55 -2.05 13.97 0.52
N ALA A 56 -1.66 15.09 -0.08
CA ALA A 56 -2.30 15.55 -1.31
C ALA A 56 -2.10 14.55 -2.45
N ALA A 57 -0.86 14.09 -2.64
CA ALA A 57 -0.57 13.11 -3.68
C ALA A 57 -1.26 11.77 -3.38
N LEU A 58 -1.23 11.33 -2.12
CA LEU A 58 -1.85 10.08 -1.73
C LEU A 58 -3.36 10.11 -1.96
N GLY A 59 -4.00 11.21 -1.59
CA GLY A 59 -5.44 11.35 -1.79
C GLY A 59 -5.83 11.29 -3.26
N LYS A 60 -5.06 11.96 -4.11
CA LYS A 60 -5.29 11.94 -5.56
C LYS A 60 -5.16 10.51 -6.10
N ILE A 61 -4.09 9.82 -5.72
CA ILE A 61 -3.85 8.45 -6.16
C ILE A 61 -4.97 7.53 -5.69
N ALA A 62 -5.37 7.65 -4.42
CA ALA A 62 -6.42 6.81 -3.86
C ALA A 62 -7.73 6.94 -4.64
N ARG A 63 -8.08 8.16 -5.03
CA ARG A 63 -9.28 8.40 -5.81
C ARG A 63 -9.16 7.81 -7.22
N GLU A 64 -7.98 7.94 -7.83
CA GLU A 64 -7.74 7.45 -9.19
C GLU A 64 -7.81 5.92 -9.29
N VAL A 65 -7.29 5.22 -8.28
CA VAL A 65 -7.27 3.75 -8.29
C VAL A 65 -8.45 3.13 -7.56
N GLY A 66 -9.28 3.94 -6.92
CA GLY A 66 -10.42 3.44 -6.16
C GLY A 66 -10.02 2.64 -4.93
N ALA A 67 -8.94 3.06 -4.25
CA ALA A 67 -8.50 2.39 -3.04
C ALA A 67 -9.57 2.49 -1.95
N ARG A 68 -9.66 1.48 -1.10
CA ARG A 68 -10.61 1.49 0.00
C ARG A 68 -10.08 2.21 1.22
N HIS A 69 -8.76 2.30 1.33
CA HIS A 69 -8.10 2.79 2.54
C HIS A 69 -6.80 3.49 2.16
N ALA A 70 -6.50 4.61 2.81
CA ALA A 70 -5.27 5.36 2.58
C ALA A 70 -4.70 5.81 3.91
N VAL A 71 -3.40 5.65 4.09
CA VAL A 71 -2.73 5.93 5.36
C VAL A 71 -1.53 6.85 5.14
N VAL A 72 -1.41 7.89 5.95
CA VAL A 72 -0.16 8.66 6.07
C VAL A 72 0.53 8.26 7.36
N ALA A 73 1.83 8.02 7.31
CA ALA A 73 2.58 7.63 8.49
C ALA A 73 2.67 8.77 9.50
N ASP A 74 2.72 10.01 9.02
CA ASP A 74 2.82 11.19 9.85
C ASP A 74 1.43 11.67 10.25
N HIS A 75 1.14 11.66 11.56
CA HIS A 75 -0.15 12.11 12.10
C HIS A 75 -0.49 13.54 11.70
N SER A 76 0.52 14.40 11.53
CA SER A 76 0.28 15.80 11.20
C SER A 76 -0.33 15.97 9.79
N ALA A 77 -0.22 14.98 8.94
CA ALA A 77 -0.78 15.00 7.60
C ALA A 77 -2.20 14.42 7.52
N TYR A 78 -2.72 13.92 8.63
CA TYR A 78 -4.03 13.23 8.62
C TYR A 78 -5.17 14.13 8.15
N ARG A 79 -5.24 15.35 8.66
CA ARG A 79 -6.33 16.26 8.29
C ARG A 79 -6.32 16.58 6.79
N GLU A 80 -5.13 16.82 6.24
CA GLU A 80 -4.99 17.08 4.82
C GLU A 80 -5.44 15.88 3.99
N LEU A 81 -5.09 14.68 4.43
CA LEU A 81 -5.51 13.47 3.75
C LEU A 81 -7.03 13.31 3.81
N LYS A 82 -7.61 13.52 4.98
CA LYS A 82 -9.05 13.42 5.16
C LYS A 82 -9.79 14.41 4.27
N ASP A 83 -9.29 15.64 4.19
CA ASP A 83 -9.87 16.65 3.32
C ASP A 83 -9.75 16.28 1.84
N ALA A 84 -8.59 15.73 1.45
CA ALA A 84 -8.36 15.30 0.07
C ALA A 84 -9.27 14.14 -0.34
N LEU A 85 -9.72 13.34 0.62
CA LEU A 85 -10.59 12.19 0.37
C LEU A 85 -12.06 12.48 0.64
N SER A 86 -12.38 13.71 0.97
CA SER A 86 -13.76 14.14 1.24
C SER A 86 -14.66 13.83 0.04
N GLY A 87 -15.81 13.24 0.31
CA GLY A 87 -16.75 12.87 -0.75
C GLY A 87 -16.42 11.57 -1.49
N SER A 88 -15.34 10.89 -1.11
CA SER A 88 -14.98 9.59 -1.67
C SER A 88 -15.31 8.48 -0.69
N HIS A 89 -15.18 7.23 -1.13
CA HIS A 89 -15.38 6.06 -0.29
C HIS A 89 -14.09 5.62 0.41
N VAL A 90 -13.01 6.37 0.25
CA VAL A 90 -11.71 5.99 0.80
C VAL A 90 -11.64 6.37 2.28
N GLU A 91 -11.28 5.41 3.12
CA GLU A 91 -11.04 5.68 4.54
C GLU A 91 -9.64 6.27 4.73
N ALA A 92 -9.56 7.35 5.48
CA ALA A 92 -8.28 7.98 5.81
C ALA A 92 -7.83 7.54 7.20
N ALA A 93 -6.54 7.29 7.35
CA ALA A 93 -5.94 6.95 8.64
C ALA A 93 -4.51 7.49 8.70
N ALA A 94 -3.94 7.51 9.88
CA ALA A 94 -2.59 8.03 10.09
C ALA A 94 -1.90 7.27 11.22
N GLY A 95 -0.57 7.22 11.13
CA GLY A 95 0.26 6.66 12.17
C GLY A 95 0.76 5.27 11.87
N GLU A 96 1.71 4.80 12.67
CA GLU A 96 2.32 3.49 12.49
C GLU A 96 1.32 2.36 12.67
N ASP A 97 0.44 2.47 13.65
CA ASP A 97 -0.57 1.44 13.90
C ASP A 97 -1.51 1.30 12.70
N ALA A 98 -1.83 2.41 12.05
CA ALA A 98 -2.67 2.39 10.87
C ALA A 98 -1.93 1.75 9.68
N LEU A 99 -0.60 1.92 9.60
CA LEU A 99 0.20 1.24 8.59
C LEU A 99 0.19 -0.27 8.80
N VAL A 100 0.31 -0.72 10.04
CA VAL A 100 0.24 -2.14 10.37
C VAL A 100 -1.14 -2.70 10.00
N GLU A 101 -2.20 -1.98 10.34
CA GLU A 101 -3.54 -2.36 9.97
C GLU A 101 -3.69 -2.48 8.44
N ALA A 102 -3.13 -1.52 7.71
CA ALA A 102 -3.18 -1.56 6.25
C ALA A 102 -2.53 -2.83 5.71
N ALA A 103 -1.40 -3.24 6.28
CA ALA A 103 -0.72 -4.46 5.90
C ALA A 103 -1.51 -5.72 6.26
N GLN A 104 -2.36 -5.64 7.26
CA GLN A 104 -3.18 -6.76 7.72
C GLN A 104 -4.52 -6.87 7.00
N ARG A 105 -4.92 -5.87 6.24
CA ARG A 105 -6.19 -5.92 5.52
C ARG A 105 -6.15 -7.02 4.46
N PRO A 106 -7.30 -7.64 4.16
CA PRO A 106 -7.35 -8.73 3.18
C PRO A 106 -6.90 -8.27 1.79
N ALA A 107 -5.76 -8.79 1.36
CA ALA A 107 -5.21 -8.54 0.03
C ALA A 107 -4.36 -9.73 -0.35
N ASP A 108 -4.31 -10.02 -1.64
CA ASP A 108 -3.49 -11.14 -2.13
C ASP A 108 -2.01 -10.76 -2.17
N TRP A 109 -1.72 -9.49 -2.47
CA TRP A 109 -0.37 -8.98 -2.60
C TRP A 109 -0.19 -7.73 -1.76
N VAL A 110 0.99 -7.61 -1.16
CA VAL A 110 1.42 -6.38 -0.49
C VAL A 110 2.74 -5.94 -1.12
N MET A 111 2.71 -4.80 -1.78
CA MET A 111 3.92 -4.18 -2.31
C MET A 111 4.51 -3.29 -1.22
N ALA A 112 5.64 -3.70 -0.67
CA ALA A 112 6.29 -2.97 0.41
C ALA A 112 7.41 -2.11 -0.14
N ALA A 113 7.10 -0.85 -0.41
CA ALA A 113 8.04 0.12 -0.98
C ALA A 113 8.41 1.22 0.01
N ILE A 114 8.14 1.00 1.30
CA ILE A 114 8.53 1.96 2.34
C ILE A 114 9.89 1.58 2.91
N SER A 115 10.68 2.60 3.23
CA SER A 115 12.06 2.42 3.69
C SER A 115 12.19 2.69 5.18
N GLY A 116 13.31 2.24 5.75
CA GLY A 116 13.67 2.49 7.13
C GLY A 116 12.89 1.67 8.14
N SER A 117 13.05 2.00 9.41
CA SER A 117 12.43 1.27 10.51
C SER A 117 10.90 1.42 10.51
N VAL A 118 10.38 2.49 9.95
CA VAL A 118 8.94 2.75 9.87
C VAL A 118 8.23 1.67 9.06
N GLY A 119 8.91 1.09 8.07
CA GLY A 119 8.31 0.07 7.22
C GLY A 119 8.38 -1.35 7.77
N LEU A 120 9.16 -1.58 8.83
CA LEU A 120 9.41 -2.94 9.30
C LEU A 120 8.17 -3.63 9.87
N LYS A 121 7.45 -2.97 10.76
CA LYS A 121 6.27 -3.57 11.38
C LYS A 121 5.16 -3.90 10.38
N PRO A 122 4.80 -3.00 9.45
CA PRO A 122 3.81 -3.35 8.43
C PRO A 122 4.24 -4.52 7.56
N LYS A 123 5.53 -4.61 7.19
CA LYS A 123 6.04 -5.70 6.39
C LYS A 123 5.91 -7.03 7.12
N LEU A 124 6.29 -7.05 8.41
CA LEU A 124 6.17 -8.26 9.23
C LEU A 124 4.71 -8.67 9.40
N ALA A 125 3.82 -7.70 9.59
CA ALA A 125 2.39 -7.99 9.74
C ALA A 125 1.83 -8.66 8.49
N ALA A 126 2.24 -8.21 7.30
CA ALA A 126 1.80 -8.80 6.05
C ALA A 126 2.31 -10.23 5.90
N VAL A 127 3.58 -10.48 6.24
CA VAL A 127 4.17 -11.81 6.18
C VAL A 127 3.48 -12.75 7.16
N GLU A 128 3.24 -12.29 8.37
CA GLU A 128 2.60 -13.12 9.40
C GLU A 128 1.19 -13.56 9.01
N ARG A 129 0.45 -12.73 8.29
CA ARG A 129 -0.88 -13.10 7.87
C ARG A 129 -0.89 -13.98 6.62
N GLY A 130 0.27 -14.26 6.03
CA GLY A 130 0.41 -15.15 4.89
C GLY A 130 0.22 -14.49 3.53
N ALA A 131 0.28 -13.17 3.46
CA ALA A 131 0.19 -12.47 2.18
C ALA A 131 1.45 -12.68 1.35
N THR A 132 1.31 -12.58 0.03
CA THR A 132 2.47 -12.49 -0.83
C THR A 132 3.00 -11.07 -0.76
N VAL A 133 4.25 -10.92 -0.32
CA VAL A 133 4.87 -9.61 -0.12
C VAL A 133 5.94 -9.37 -1.17
N ALA A 134 5.81 -8.29 -1.91
CA ALA A 134 6.82 -7.85 -2.87
C ALA A 134 7.64 -6.75 -2.21
N LEU A 135 8.92 -6.99 -2.05
CA LEU A 135 9.83 -6.05 -1.41
C LEU A 135 10.54 -5.22 -2.47
N ALA A 136 10.33 -3.91 -2.42
CA ALA A 136 10.93 -2.99 -3.38
C ALA A 136 12.11 -2.23 -2.81
N ASN A 137 12.38 -2.38 -1.51
CA ASN A 137 13.47 -1.70 -0.83
C ASN A 137 14.50 -2.72 -0.37
N LYS A 138 15.70 -2.64 -0.93
CA LYS A 138 16.75 -3.61 -0.61
C LYS A 138 17.18 -3.58 0.86
N GLU A 139 16.91 -2.52 1.58
CA GLU A 139 17.19 -2.46 3.01
C GLU A 139 16.39 -3.50 3.79
N CYS A 140 15.29 -3.97 3.23
CA CYS A 140 14.47 -4.98 3.86
C CYS A 140 15.05 -6.37 3.72
N LEU A 141 16.08 -6.53 2.89
CA LEU A 141 16.70 -7.81 2.59
C LEU A 141 17.92 -8.08 3.47
N VAL A 142 18.28 -7.13 4.28
CA VAL A 142 19.49 -7.25 5.12
C VAL A 142 19.14 -7.74 6.50
#